data_507fe4671d065bb6ac4465399173b316
#
_entry.id   507fe4671d065bb6ac4465399173b316
#
_cell.length_a   1.000
_cell.length_b   1.000
_cell.length_c   1.000
_cell.angle_alpha   90.00
_cell.angle_beta   90.00
_cell.angle_gamma   90.00
#
_symmetry.space_group_name_H-M   'P 1'
#
loop_
_entity.id
_entity.type
_entity.pdbx_description
1 polymer ?
#
loop_
_entity_poly.entity_id
_entity_poly.type
_entity_poly.pdbx_seq_one_letter_code
_entity_poly.pdbx_strand_id
1 'polypeptide(L)'
;YITPDEFNKVGNQVQQGIFEKYMSDLNQQLRIPENDNEYANRVKNLEEKLDIFKTIAEPTFSVDHFTTASLPNFYRLGTVIYNDTIEAQMVERNEWYKIKRAPLLAPTKKQPVFLYEDTKISVYPTSITSDIQVSYLKQPAMINWGYSVGSLGQYIYDSSSSVNFELHPSEQVDVVTGILLYSGVIIQDPTIIQVASQKIQQEDINEKS
;
A
#
# COMPACT_ATOMS: atom_id res chain seq x y z
N TYR A 1 -25.32 8.64 -17.15
CA TYR A 1 -25.18 7.18 -17.00
C TYR A 1 -23.71 6.79 -17.10
N ILE A 2 -23.23 6.03 -16.15
CA ILE A 2 -21.88 5.49 -16.13
C ILE A 2 -21.95 3.98 -16.37
N THR A 3 -21.08 3.45 -17.18
CA THR A 3 -20.98 2.01 -17.45
C THR A 3 -20.19 1.30 -16.34
N PRO A 4 -20.38 -0.02 -16.14
CA PRO A 4 -19.61 -0.77 -15.17
C PRO A 4 -18.08 -0.67 -15.37
N ASP A 5 -17.62 -0.66 -16.61
CA ASP A 5 -16.20 -0.51 -16.92
C ASP A 5 -15.65 0.87 -16.56
N GLU A 6 -16.43 1.92 -16.79
CA GLU A 6 -16.08 3.28 -16.37
C GLU A 6 -16.07 3.39 -14.85
N PHE A 7 -17.06 2.79 -14.17
CA PHE A 7 -17.09 2.71 -12.72
C PHE A 7 -15.85 2.00 -12.16
N ASN A 8 -15.47 0.86 -12.73
CA ASN A 8 -14.28 0.12 -12.30
C ASN A 8 -12.99 0.96 -12.45
N LYS A 9 -12.85 1.70 -13.55
CA LYS A 9 -11.70 2.60 -13.76
C LYS A 9 -11.68 3.74 -12.76
N VAL A 10 -12.81 4.41 -12.58
CA VAL A 10 -12.95 5.54 -11.64
C VAL A 10 -12.74 5.07 -10.19
N GLY A 11 -13.36 3.96 -9.80
CA GLY A 11 -13.22 3.41 -8.45
C GLY A 11 -11.78 3.00 -8.13
N ASN A 12 -11.07 2.38 -9.07
CA ASN A 12 -9.65 2.06 -8.89
C ASN A 12 -8.79 3.34 -8.74
N GLN A 13 -9.08 4.38 -9.52
CA GLN A 13 -8.35 5.65 -9.41
C GLN A 13 -8.60 6.33 -8.07
N VAL A 14 -9.83 6.34 -7.57
CA VAL A 14 -10.18 6.90 -6.27
C VAL A 14 -9.52 6.10 -5.14
N GLN A 15 -9.62 4.77 -5.17
CA GLN A 15 -8.97 3.92 -4.17
C GLN A 15 -7.46 4.14 -4.11
N GLN A 16 -6.80 4.20 -5.26
CA GLN A 16 -5.37 4.46 -5.34
C GLN A 16 -5.03 5.85 -4.80
N GLY A 17 -5.83 6.87 -5.12
CA GLY A 17 -5.63 8.24 -4.61
C GLY A 17 -5.73 8.32 -3.09
N ILE A 18 -6.70 7.64 -2.48
CA ILE A 18 -6.84 7.58 -1.02
C ILE A 18 -5.65 6.85 -0.39
N PHE A 19 -5.22 5.73 -0.98
CA PHE A 19 -4.04 5.00 -0.51
C PHE A 19 -2.77 5.86 -0.55
N GLU A 20 -2.54 6.59 -1.62
CA GLU A 20 -1.39 7.51 -1.76
C GLU A 20 -1.48 8.68 -0.77
N LYS A 21 -2.71 9.18 -0.50
CA LYS A 21 -2.95 10.20 0.54
C LYS A 21 -2.49 9.71 1.91
N TYR A 22 -2.84 8.48 2.32
CA TYR A 22 -2.37 7.92 3.60
C TYR A 22 -0.85 7.91 3.72
N MET A 23 -0.17 7.52 2.64
CA MET A 23 1.30 7.47 2.63
C MET A 23 1.92 8.87 2.72
N SER A 24 1.31 9.84 2.06
CA SER A 24 1.72 11.26 2.12
C SER A 24 1.51 11.85 3.51
N ASP A 25 0.34 11.63 4.08
CA ASP A 25 -0.05 12.18 5.38
C ASP A 25 0.80 11.59 6.51
N LEU A 26 1.05 10.27 6.49
CA LEU A 26 1.98 9.66 7.43
C LEU A 26 3.38 10.28 7.36
N ASN A 27 3.92 10.45 6.15
CA ASN A 27 5.22 11.08 5.95
C ASN A 27 5.23 12.55 6.42
N GLN A 28 4.14 13.27 6.25
CA GLN A 28 3.99 14.66 6.70
C GLN A 28 3.91 14.72 8.22
N GLN A 29 3.11 13.87 8.84
CA GLN A 29 2.97 13.82 10.30
C GLN A 29 4.29 13.48 11.00
N LEU A 30 5.04 12.51 10.48
CA LEU A 30 6.36 12.13 11.02
C LEU A 30 7.43 13.25 10.94
N ARG A 31 7.18 14.31 10.16
CA ARG A 31 8.09 15.48 10.07
C ARG A 31 7.72 16.61 11.03
N ILE A 32 6.52 16.58 11.60
CA ILE A 32 6.05 17.60 12.55
C ILE A 32 6.65 17.26 13.93
N PRO A 33 7.21 18.23 14.67
CA PRO A 33 7.73 17.98 16.01
C PRO A 33 6.62 17.48 16.94
N GLU A 34 6.91 16.43 17.70
CA GLU A 34 5.99 15.83 18.68
C GLU A 34 5.74 16.79 19.86
N ASN A 35 4.75 17.66 19.76
CA ASN A 35 4.48 18.64 20.81
C ASN A 35 3.14 18.46 21.53
N ASP A 36 2.26 17.51 21.11
CA ASP A 36 0.93 17.41 21.68
C ASP A 36 0.35 16.00 21.68
N ASN A 37 -0.57 15.71 22.60
CA ASN A 37 -1.33 14.46 22.69
C ASN A 37 -2.20 14.20 21.43
N GLU A 38 -2.65 15.26 20.77
CA GLU A 38 -3.40 15.17 19.51
C GLU A 38 -2.55 14.58 18.37
N TYR A 39 -1.26 14.92 18.33
CA TYR A 39 -0.31 14.35 17.36
C TYR A 39 -0.25 12.83 17.47
N ALA A 40 -0.07 12.29 18.68
CA ALA A 40 -0.01 10.85 18.91
C ALA A 40 -1.28 10.13 18.46
N ASN A 41 -2.45 10.74 18.64
CA ASN A 41 -3.73 10.20 18.19
C ASN A 41 -3.85 10.21 16.67
N ARG A 42 -3.42 11.28 16.00
CA ARG A 42 -3.45 11.37 14.52
C ARG A 42 -2.55 10.33 13.87
N VAL A 43 -1.31 10.18 14.34
CA VAL A 43 -0.39 9.14 13.85
C VAL A 43 -0.98 7.75 14.05
N LYS A 44 -1.53 7.48 15.24
CA LYS A 44 -2.16 6.19 15.55
C LYS A 44 -3.35 5.88 14.64
N ASN A 45 -4.19 6.87 14.35
CA ASN A 45 -5.33 6.71 13.45
C ASN A 45 -4.87 6.41 12.01
N LEU A 46 -3.79 7.06 11.54
CA LEU A 46 -3.21 6.78 10.24
C LEU A 46 -2.56 5.39 10.18
N GLU A 47 -1.87 4.99 11.26
CA GLU A 47 -1.33 3.64 11.36
C GLU A 47 -2.42 2.57 11.34
N GLU A 48 -3.55 2.79 12.02
CA GLU A 48 -4.71 1.89 11.99
C GLU A 48 -5.31 1.76 10.59
N LYS A 49 -5.41 2.86 9.84
CA LYS A 49 -5.84 2.84 8.44
C LYS A 49 -4.86 2.08 7.54
N LEU A 50 -3.56 2.17 7.82
CA LEU A 50 -2.50 1.49 7.06
C LEU A 50 -2.34 0.02 7.46
N ASP A 51 -2.78 -0.40 8.65
CA ASP A 51 -2.64 -1.78 9.12
C ASP A 51 -3.33 -2.80 8.20
N ILE A 52 -4.39 -2.39 7.52
CA ILE A 52 -5.08 -3.21 6.51
C ILE A 52 -4.13 -3.64 5.36
N PHE A 53 -3.15 -2.80 5.06
CA PHE A 53 -2.19 -3.02 3.98
C PHE A 53 -0.89 -3.67 4.44
N LYS A 54 -0.65 -3.77 5.76
CA LYS A 54 0.50 -4.47 6.30
C LYS A 54 0.28 -5.97 6.19
N THR A 55 1.22 -6.68 5.60
CA THR A 55 1.16 -8.13 5.48
C THR A 55 2.54 -8.74 5.62
N ILE A 56 2.58 -10.02 5.98
CA ILE A 56 3.80 -10.80 6.09
C ILE A 56 3.69 -11.97 5.12
N ALA A 57 4.71 -12.19 4.32
CA ALA A 57 4.78 -13.34 3.44
C ALA A 57 6.24 -13.79 3.22
N GLU A 58 6.39 -14.99 2.71
CA GLU A 58 7.69 -15.59 2.41
C GLU A 58 8.05 -15.33 0.95
N PRO A 59 9.15 -14.60 0.67
CA PRO A 59 9.60 -14.38 -0.69
C PRO A 59 10.26 -15.65 -1.25
N THR A 60 10.13 -15.88 -2.53
CA THR A 60 10.79 -17.01 -3.21
C THR A 60 12.28 -16.76 -3.36
N PHE A 61 13.10 -17.75 -2.98
CA PHE A 61 14.54 -17.72 -3.22
C PHE A 61 14.88 -18.07 -4.66
N SER A 62 15.72 -17.27 -5.29
CA SER A 62 16.17 -17.46 -6.67
C SER A 62 17.68 -17.28 -6.76
N VAL A 63 18.40 -18.34 -7.12
CA VAL A 63 19.85 -18.39 -7.33
C VAL A 63 20.68 -17.86 -6.13
N ASP A 64 20.63 -16.56 -5.85
CA ASP A 64 21.46 -15.88 -4.83
C ASP A 64 20.71 -14.79 -4.03
N HIS A 65 19.42 -14.62 -4.29
CA HIS A 65 18.59 -13.59 -3.65
C HIS A 65 17.14 -14.06 -3.47
N PHE A 66 16.41 -13.37 -2.62
CA PHE A 66 14.96 -13.49 -2.52
C PHE A 66 14.31 -12.44 -3.41
N THR A 67 13.22 -12.79 -4.09
CA THR A 67 12.54 -11.85 -5.00
C THR A 67 11.25 -11.32 -4.40
N THR A 68 11.06 -9.99 -4.44
CA THR A 68 9.79 -9.38 -4.06
C THR A 68 8.70 -9.56 -5.10
N ALA A 69 9.06 -9.97 -6.34
CA ALA A 69 8.08 -10.25 -7.39
C ALA A 69 7.14 -11.44 -7.06
N SER A 70 7.54 -12.31 -6.11
CA SER A 70 6.68 -13.40 -5.62
C SER A 70 5.67 -12.95 -4.57
N LEU A 71 5.79 -11.73 -4.05
CA LEU A 71 4.91 -11.18 -3.02
C LEU A 71 3.67 -10.54 -3.67
N PRO A 72 2.45 -10.92 -3.26
CA PRO A 72 1.24 -10.39 -3.87
C PRO A 72 1.09 -8.89 -3.60
N ASN A 73 0.78 -8.14 -4.64
CA ASN A 73 0.53 -6.68 -4.58
C ASN A 73 1.61 -5.89 -3.82
N PHE A 74 2.85 -6.30 -3.92
CA PHE A 74 3.96 -5.66 -3.23
C PHE A 74 4.06 -4.16 -3.59
N TYR A 75 4.09 -3.30 -2.58
CA TYR A 75 4.27 -1.86 -2.73
C TYR A 75 5.59 -1.38 -2.11
N ARG A 76 5.78 -1.62 -0.81
CA ARG A 76 6.95 -1.14 -0.09
C ARG A 76 7.46 -2.17 0.91
N LEU A 77 8.75 -2.43 0.88
CA LEU A 77 9.43 -3.28 1.85
C LEU A 77 9.38 -2.63 3.25
N GLY A 78 9.02 -3.42 4.24
CA GLY A 78 9.17 -3.09 5.66
C GLY A 78 10.39 -3.80 6.25
N THR A 79 10.16 -4.78 7.13
CA THR A 79 11.21 -5.54 7.81
C THR A 79 11.41 -6.91 7.17
N VAL A 80 12.65 -7.38 7.21
CA VAL A 80 13.03 -8.74 6.82
C VAL A 80 13.38 -9.53 8.08
N ILE A 81 12.71 -10.66 8.28
CA ILE A 81 12.81 -11.47 9.49
C ILE A 81 13.37 -12.85 9.09
N TYR A 82 14.38 -13.30 9.82
CA TYR A 82 14.95 -14.62 9.66
C TYR A 82 14.53 -15.53 10.82
N ASN A 83 14.06 -16.73 10.49
CA ASN A 83 13.68 -17.77 11.45
C ASN A 83 12.68 -17.26 12.52
N ASP A 84 11.68 -16.47 12.09
CA ASP A 84 10.57 -15.90 12.87
C ASP A 84 10.96 -15.02 14.07
N THR A 85 12.26 -14.83 14.33
CA THR A 85 12.73 -14.18 15.56
C THR A 85 13.83 -13.15 15.35
N ILE A 86 14.57 -13.21 14.24
CA ILE A 86 15.75 -12.38 14.03
C ILE A 86 15.48 -11.38 12.93
N GLU A 87 15.43 -10.11 13.27
CA GLU A 87 15.36 -9.05 12.31
C GLU A 87 16.69 -8.89 11.58
N ALA A 88 16.67 -8.90 10.24
CA ALA A 88 17.83 -8.61 9.43
C ALA A 88 17.99 -7.09 9.28
N GLN A 89 19.21 -6.60 9.41
CA GLN A 89 19.50 -5.18 9.26
C GLN A 89 19.64 -4.82 7.78
N MET A 90 18.88 -3.80 7.35
CA MET A 90 19.07 -3.23 6.02
C MET A 90 20.38 -2.46 5.96
N VAL A 91 21.18 -2.70 4.92
CA VAL A 91 22.43 -1.98 4.67
C VAL A 91 22.43 -1.46 3.24
N GLU A 92 23.03 -0.28 3.05
CA GLU A 92 23.26 0.25 1.72
C GLU A 92 24.47 -0.42 1.06
N ARG A 93 24.53 -0.36 -0.27
CA ARG A 93 25.64 -0.97 -1.01
C ARG A 93 27.01 -0.41 -0.59
N ASN A 94 27.10 0.86 -0.25
CA ASN A 94 28.33 1.49 0.22
C ASN A 94 28.80 0.93 1.57
N GLU A 95 27.86 0.68 2.48
CA GLU A 95 28.14 0.09 3.79
C GLU A 95 28.50 -1.38 3.66
N TRP A 96 27.81 -2.09 2.77
CA TRP A 96 28.12 -3.49 2.47
C TRP A 96 29.58 -3.71 2.10
N TYR A 97 30.15 -2.89 1.25
CA TYR A 97 31.57 -3.01 0.90
C TYR A 97 32.51 -2.78 2.09
N LYS A 98 32.14 -1.91 3.04
CA LYS A 98 32.89 -1.71 4.29
C LYS A 98 32.79 -2.93 5.20
N ILE A 99 31.59 -3.45 5.40
CA ILE A 99 31.31 -4.65 6.19
C ILE A 99 32.07 -5.85 5.64
N LYS A 100 32.02 -6.07 4.31
CA LYS A 100 32.71 -7.18 3.65
C LYS A 100 34.23 -7.15 3.83
N ARG A 101 34.82 -5.95 3.98
CA ARG A 101 36.27 -5.77 4.20
C ARG A 101 36.71 -5.93 5.65
N ALA A 102 35.80 -5.87 6.59
CA ALA A 102 36.06 -5.91 8.03
C ALA A 102 35.64 -7.28 8.60
N PRO A 103 36.59 -8.19 8.91
CA PRO A 103 36.24 -9.55 9.39
C PRO A 103 35.41 -9.56 10.68
N LEU A 104 35.59 -8.56 11.55
CA LEU A 104 34.84 -8.45 12.82
C LEU A 104 33.38 -8.00 12.63
N LEU A 105 33.05 -7.39 11.48
CA LEU A 105 31.70 -6.94 11.15
C LEU A 105 30.99 -7.91 10.21
N ALA A 106 31.60 -9.05 9.89
CA ALA A 106 31.05 -10.03 8.98
C ALA A 106 29.66 -10.53 9.47
N PRO A 107 28.63 -10.50 8.62
CA PRO A 107 27.30 -10.91 9.02
C PRO A 107 27.26 -12.39 9.43
N THR A 108 26.48 -12.67 10.45
CA THR A 108 26.26 -14.02 10.98
C THR A 108 24.77 -14.38 10.91
N LYS A 109 24.41 -15.65 11.09
CA LYS A 109 23.00 -16.06 11.19
C LYS A 109 22.26 -15.44 12.39
N LYS A 110 23.00 -14.96 13.41
CA LYS A 110 22.43 -14.25 14.57
C LYS A 110 22.26 -12.76 14.33
N GLN A 111 22.99 -12.21 13.37
CA GLN A 111 22.94 -10.82 12.96
C GLN A 111 23.02 -10.76 11.43
N PRO A 112 21.95 -11.18 10.74
CA PRO A 112 21.90 -11.12 9.29
C PRO A 112 21.76 -9.68 8.83
N VAL A 113 22.33 -9.39 7.66
CA VAL A 113 22.13 -8.12 6.98
C VAL A 113 21.57 -8.39 5.60
N PHE A 114 20.83 -7.42 5.04
CA PHE A 114 20.35 -7.55 3.69
C PHE A 114 20.52 -6.26 2.88
N LEU A 115 20.67 -6.45 1.59
CA LEU A 115 20.62 -5.39 0.58
C LEU A 115 19.30 -5.50 -0.15
N TYR A 116 18.63 -4.37 -0.34
CA TYR A 116 17.43 -4.28 -1.16
C TYR A 116 17.70 -3.42 -2.39
N GLU A 117 17.61 -3.99 -3.56
CA GLU A 117 17.86 -3.32 -4.83
C GLU A 117 16.85 -3.82 -5.87
N ASP A 118 16.10 -2.89 -6.44
CA ASP A 118 15.02 -3.19 -7.38
C ASP A 118 14.00 -4.15 -6.74
N THR A 119 13.90 -5.36 -7.24
CA THR A 119 13.03 -6.43 -6.73
C THR A 119 13.79 -7.52 -5.96
N LYS A 120 15.07 -7.29 -5.66
CA LYS A 120 15.97 -8.28 -5.08
C LYS A 120 16.31 -7.97 -3.63
N ILE A 121 16.14 -8.97 -2.77
CA ILE A 121 16.57 -8.95 -1.37
C ILE A 121 17.73 -9.92 -1.24
N SER A 122 18.96 -9.39 -1.19
CA SER A 122 20.18 -10.20 -1.01
C SER A 122 20.51 -10.29 0.47
N VAL A 123 20.31 -11.46 1.08
CA VAL A 123 20.54 -11.69 2.51
C VAL A 123 21.93 -12.27 2.75
N TYR A 124 22.60 -11.80 3.79
CA TYR A 124 23.93 -12.26 4.20
C TYR A 124 23.92 -12.69 5.68
N PRO A 125 24.61 -13.78 6.02
CA PRO A 125 25.49 -14.61 5.19
C PRO A 125 24.71 -15.37 4.10
N THR A 126 25.37 -15.64 2.96
CA THR A 126 24.77 -16.37 1.81
C THR A 126 24.34 -17.80 2.11
N SER A 127 24.64 -18.30 3.31
CA SER A 127 24.15 -19.59 3.82
C SER A 127 22.67 -19.55 4.25
N ILE A 128 22.03 -18.37 4.22
CA ILE A 128 20.59 -18.20 4.46
C ILE A 128 19.89 -18.25 3.09
N THR A 129 19.22 -19.36 2.83
CA THR A 129 18.50 -19.63 1.58
C THR A 129 17.02 -19.96 1.80
N SER A 130 16.60 -20.02 3.09
CA SER A 130 15.22 -20.32 3.52
C SER A 130 14.89 -19.54 4.78
N ASP A 131 13.67 -19.71 5.27
CA ASP A 131 13.19 -19.19 6.56
C ASP A 131 13.26 -17.64 6.65
N ILE A 132 13.06 -16.98 5.50
CA ILE A 132 12.94 -15.52 5.42
C ILE A 132 11.48 -15.15 5.28
N GLN A 133 11.02 -14.30 6.18
CA GLN A 133 9.74 -13.64 6.11
C GLN A 133 9.95 -12.14 5.87
N VAL A 134 9.07 -11.57 5.09
CA VAL A 134 9.10 -10.15 4.75
C VAL A 134 7.79 -9.52 5.19
N SER A 135 7.88 -8.54 6.10
CA SER A 135 6.79 -7.63 6.37
C SER A 135 6.83 -6.52 5.33
N TYR A 136 5.71 -6.27 4.67
CA TYR A 136 5.63 -5.25 3.63
C TYR A 136 4.25 -4.61 3.58
N LEU A 137 4.19 -3.44 2.95
CA LEU A 137 2.92 -2.82 2.58
C LEU A 137 2.51 -3.33 1.20
N LYS A 138 1.27 -3.81 1.09
CA LYS A 138 0.65 -4.18 -0.18
C LYS A 138 -0.15 -3.02 -0.76
N GLN A 139 -0.25 -2.95 -2.07
CA GLN A 139 -1.24 -2.10 -2.73
C GLN A 139 -2.64 -2.69 -2.54
N PRO A 140 -3.68 -1.85 -2.43
CA PRO A 140 -5.05 -2.34 -2.44
C PRO A 140 -5.34 -3.13 -3.72
N ALA A 141 -6.12 -4.19 -3.59
CA ALA A 141 -6.55 -4.98 -4.73
C ALA A 141 -7.38 -4.11 -5.69
N MET A 142 -7.21 -4.31 -6.99
CA MET A 142 -8.04 -3.61 -7.97
C MET A 142 -9.50 -4.00 -7.79
N ILE A 143 -10.37 -3.00 -7.61
CA ILE A 143 -11.81 -3.23 -7.54
C ILE A 143 -12.33 -3.72 -8.89
N ASN A 144 -13.32 -4.57 -8.82
CA ASN A 144 -14.06 -5.01 -9.98
C ASN A 144 -15.54 -5.15 -9.64
N TRP A 145 -16.37 -4.36 -10.27
CA TRP A 145 -17.79 -4.62 -10.29
C TRP A 145 -18.06 -5.62 -11.42
N GLY A 146 -18.10 -6.91 -11.06
CA GLY A 146 -18.36 -8.00 -11.98
C GLY A 146 -19.78 -7.95 -12.52
N TYR A 147 -19.93 -8.16 -13.81
CA TYR A 147 -21.23 -8.19 -14.45
C TYR A 147 -21.28 -9.16 -15.64
N SER A 148 -22.46 -9.61 -15.94
CA SER A 148 -22.78 -10.32 -17.18
C SER A 148 -23.80 -9.51 -18.00
N VAL A 149 -23.78 -9.66 -19.31
CA VAL A 149 -24.75 -9.00 -20.17
C VAL A 149 -25.90 -9.97 -20.45
N GLY A 150 -27.09 -9.58 -20.02
CA GLY A 150 -28.31 -10.35 -20.28
C GLY A 150 -28.78 -10.27 -21.74
N SER A 151 -29.78 -11.07 -22.09
CA SER A 151 -30.31 -11.20 -23.46
C SER A 151 -30.89 -9.90 -24.05
N LEU A 152 -31.26 -8.95 -23.18
CA LEU A 152 -31.79 -7.63 -23.56
C LEU A 152 -30.71 -6.51 -23.49
N GLY A 153 -29.44 -6.88 -23.30
CA GLY A 153 -28.33 -5.92 -23.18
C GLY A 153 -28.20 -5.28 -21.80
N GLN A 154 -29.00 -5.70 -20.80
CA GLN A 154 -28.88 -5.19 -19.42
C GLN A 154 -27.66 -5.80 -18.71
N TYR A 155 -27.05 -5.00 -17.83
CA TYR A 155 -25.98 -5.46 -16.95
C TYR A 155 -26.57 -6.16 -15.73
N ILE A 156 -26.16 -7.39 -15.50
CA ILE A 156 -26.54 -8.22 -14.35
C ILE A 156 -25.32 -8.37 -13.45
N TYR A 157 -25.45 -8.00 -12.19
CA TYR A 157 -24.36 -8.11 -11.22
C TYR A 157 -23.95 -9.58 -11.02
N ASP A 158 -22.63 -9.79 -11.03
CA ASP A 158 -22.00 -11.08 -10.74
C ASP A 158 -21.08 -10.97 -9.53
N SER A 159 -21.51 -11.55 -8.42
CA SER A 159 -20.77 -11.55 -7.16
C SER A 159 -19.50 -12.39 -7.21
N SER A 160 -19.41 -13.38 -8.10
CA SER A 160 -18.28 -14.30 -8.17
C SER A 160 -17.03 -13.66 -8.77
N SER A 161 -17.21 -12.69 -9.66
CA SER A 161 -16.14 -11.93 -10.31
C SER A 161 -15.92 -10.55 -9.68
N SER A 162 -16.72 -10.17 -8.68
CA SER A 162 -16.64 -8.86 -8.05
C SER A 162 -15.56 -8.80 -6.97
N VAL A 163 -14.80 -7.70 -6.94
CA VAL A 163 -13.80 -7.37 -5.92
C VAL A 163 -14.19 -6.04 -5.28
N ASN A 164 -14.36 -6.04 -3.96
CA ASN A 164 -14.73 -4.86 -3.19
C ASN A 164 -13.55 -3.91 -2.96
N PHE A 165 -13.85 -2.67 -2.53
CA PHE A 165 -12.85 -1.73 -2.04
C PHE A 165 -12.13 -2.30 -0.83
N GLU A 166 -10.80 -2.16 -0.82
CA GLU A 166 -9.92 -2.58 0.27
C GLU A 166 -9.40 -1.32 0.99
N LEU A 167 -10.30 -0.62 1.67
CA LEU A 167 -10.03 0.60 2.42
C LEU A 167 -10.64 0.52 3.81
N HIS A 168 -10.17 1.38 4.73
CA HIS A 168 -10.78 1.49 6.05
C HIS A 168 -12.24 1.97 5.94
N PRO A 169 -13.17 1.46 6.78
CA PRO A 169 -14.58 1.84 6.72
C PRO A 169 -14.86 3.34 6.86
N SER A 170 -13.97 4.09 7.51
CA SER A 170 -14.09 5.55 7.64
C SER A 170 -14.04 6.29 6.30
N GLU A 171 -13.41 5.70 5.28
CA GLU A 171 -13.22 6.32 3.96
C GLU A 171 -14.42 6.17 3.03
N GLN A 172 -15.51 5.60 3.51
CA GLN A 172 -16.68 5.34 2.67
C GLN A 172 -17.23 6.61 2.03
N VAL A 173 -17.21 7.73 2.75
CA VAL A 173 -17.70 9.02 2.25
C VAL A 173 -16.75 9.56 1.18
N ASP A 174 -15.46 9.50 1.41
CA ASP A 174 -14.42 9.97 0.48
C ASP A 174 -14.44 9.19 -0.82
N VAL A 175 -14.62 7.86 -0.74
CA VAL A 175 -14.79 7.01 -1.92
C VAL A 175 -15.99 7.44 -2.75
N VAL A 176 -17.18 7.63 -2.11
CA VAL A 176 -18.39 8.03 -2.82
C VAL A 176 -18.21 9.41 -3.46
N THR A 177 -17.65 10.36 -2.70
CA THR A 177 -17.45 11.74 -3.17
C THR A 177 -16.44 11.79 -4.31
N GLY A 178 -15.35 11.02 -4.22
CA GLY A 178 -14.35 10.90 -5.27
C GLY A 178 -14.94 10.28 -6.55
N ILE A 179 -15.74 9.21 -6.43
CA ILE A 179 -16.40 8.60 -7.58
C ILE A 179 -17.38 9.59 -8.23
N LEU A 180 -18.14 10.33 -7.44
CA LEU A 180 -19.06 11.34 -7.99
C LEU A 180 -18.33 12.45 -8.73
N LEU A 181 -17.19 12.92 -8.21
CA LEU A 181 -16.37 13.93 -8.87
C LEU A 181 -15.92 13.47 -10.27
N TYR A 182 -15.29 12.29 -10.36
CA TYR A 182 -14.84 11.77 -11.64
C TYR A 182 -15.99 11.40 -12.57
N SER A 183 -17.08 10.89 -12.03
CA SER A 183 -18.31 10.61 -12.79
C SER A 183 -18.92 11.88 -13.35
N GLY A 184 -18.93 12.97 -12.59
CA GLY A 184 -19.38 14.29 -13.06
C GLY A 184 -18.57 14.80 -14.25
N VAL A 185 -17.25 14.59 -14.25
CA VAL A 185 -16.38 14.93 -15.39
C VAL A 185 -16.71 14.08 -16.61
N ILE A 186 -16.93 12.78 -16.45
CA ILE A 186 -17.30 11.88 -17.56
C ILE A 186 -18.64 12.26 -18.17
N ILE A 187 -19.65 12.58 -17.34
CA ILE A 187 -20.99 12.96 -17.76
C ILE A 187 -21.06 14.43 -18.23
N GLN A 188 -19.99 15.20 -17.97
CA GLN A 188 -19.92 16.65 -18.24
C GLN A 188 -21.00 17.45 -17.49
N ASP A 189 -21.33 17.06 -16.26
CA ASP A 189 -22.27 17.77 -15.39
C ASP A 189 -21.51 18.68 -14.40
N PRO A 190 -21.50 20.01 -14.64
CA PRO A 190 -20.78 20.94 -13.79
C PRO A 190 -21.34 21.03 -12.37
N THR A 191 -22.62 20.72 -12.16
CA THR A 191 -23.25 20.77 -10.85
C THR A 191 -22.72 19.69 -9.93
N ILE A 192 -22.58 18.46 -10.44
CA ILE A 192 -22.01 17.34 -9.70
C ILE A 192 -20.55 17.63 -9.35
N ILE A 193 -19.77 18.13 -10.30
CA ILE A 193 -18.36 18.50 -10.09
C ILE A 193 -18.24 19.55 -8.97
N GLN A 194 -19.06 20.61 -9.02
CA GLN A 194 -19.02 21.68 -8.03
C GLN A 194 -19.35 21.18 -6.62
N VAL A 195 -20.42 20.40 -6.46
CA VAL A 195 -20.84 19.87 -5.17
C VAL A 195 -19.79 18.91 -4.59
N ALA A 196 -19.27 18.00 -5.42
CA ALA A 196 -18.25 17.06 -4.99
C ALA A 196 -16.93 17.76 -4.58
N SER A 197 -16.50 18.77 -5.37
CA SER A 197 -15.30 19.56 -5.07
C SER A 197 -15.43 20.34 -3.77
N GLN A 198 -16.59 20.96 -3.50
CA GLN A 198 -16.83 21.67 -2.26
C GLN A 198 -16.77 20.72 -1.04
N LYS A 199 -17.30 19.51 -1.19
CA LYS A 199 -17.30 18.54 -0.11
C LYS A 199 -15.88 18.03 0.21
N ILE A 200 -15.08 17.73 -0.80
CA ILE A 200 -13.67 17.35 -0.64
C ILE A 200 -12.89 18.47 0.08
N GLN A 201 -13.08 19.74 -0.33
CA GLN A 201 -12.41 20.87 0.33
C GLN A 201 -12.82 21.01 1.80
N GLN A 202 -14.10 20.78 2.12
CA GLN A 202 -14.59 20.84 3.49
C GLN A 202 -14.02 19.71 4.34
N GLU A 203 -13.91 18.50 3.81
CA GLU A 203 -13.29 17.36 4.47
C GLU A 203 -11.80 17.57 4.71
N ASP A 204 -11.05 18.08 3.72
CA ASP A 204 -9.62 18.42 3.87
C ASP A 204 -9.37 19.50 4.95
N ILE A 205 -10.28 20.46 5.10
CA ILE A 205 -10.20 21.50 6.16
C ILE A 205 -10.45 20.85 7.52
N ASN A 206 -11.44 19.98 7.65
CA ASN A 206 -11.79 19.32 8.90
C ASN A 206 -10.69 18.35 9.36
N GLU A 207 -10.01 17.66 8.44
CA GLU A 207 -8.90 16.77 8.78
C GLU A 207 -7.63 17.51 9.25
N LYS A 208 -7.43 18.75 8.77
CA LYS A 208 -6.27 19.59 9.13
C LYS A 208 -6.51 20.48 10.36
N SER A 209 -7.75 20.58 10.84
CA SER A 209 -8.16 21.34 12.01
C SER A 209 -7.98 20.53 13.27
#